data_5f992410a77049635a14187a1ee833dc
#
_entry.id   5f992410a77049635a14187a1ee833dc
#
_cell.length_a   1.000
_cell.length_b   1.000
_cell.length_c   1.000
_cell.angle_alpha   90.00
_cell.angle_beta   90.00
_cell.angle_gamma   90.00
#
_symmetry.space_group_name_H-M   'P 1'
#
loop_
_entity.id
_entity.type
_entity.pdbx_description
1 polymer ?
#
loop_
_entity_poly.entity_id
_entity_poly.type
_entity_poly.pdbx_seq_one_letter_code
_entity_poly.pdbx_strand_id
1 'polypeptide(L)'
;MGLGLLFLAVSLNSILSYEKNLNLAPGESIQINQSIKKFSFDDIKVLKASNHDVISVEVSLVQDGKNISLNPQKRKYTTRGQITTESSIHASVLKDTYLTIGDQLENGSWSFALKINYFIKWIWFSAILMVFGMLITIFKKKSI
;
A
#
# COMPACT_ATOMS: atom_id res chain seq x y z
N MET A 1 -24.54 -10.14 -12.40
CA MET A 1 -24.14 -8.91 -11.69
C MET A 1 -22.67 -8.92 -11.23
N GLY A 2 -22.13 -10.01 -10.66
CA GLY A 2 -20.74 -10.06 -10.20
C GLY A 2 -19.69 -9.78 -11.28
N LEU A 3 -19.89 -10.28 -12.50
CA LEU A 3 -18.96 -10.05 -13.61
C LEU A 3 -18.91 -8.55 -14.02
N GLY A 4 -20.07 -7.89 -14.10
CA GLY A 4 -20.13 -6.45 -14.42
C GLY A 4 -19.44 -5.60 -13.35
N LEU A 5 -19.62 -5.93 -12.07
CA LEU A 5 -18.95 -5.27 -10.97
C LEU A 5 -17.42 -5.50 -11.01
N LEU A 6 -16.98 -6.71 -11.38
CA LEU A 6 -15.57 -7.03 -11.57
C LEU A 6 -14.92 -6.16 -12.65
N PHE A 7 -15.52 -6.11 -13.84
CA PHE A 7 -15.01 -5.28 -14.94
C PHE A 7 -14.95 -3.80 -14.56
N LEU A 8 -15.97 -3.30 -13.90
CA LEU A 8 -16.02 -1.92 -13.44
C LEU A 8 -14.92 -1.63 -12.40
N ALA A 9 -14.75 -2.51 -11.41
CA ALA A 9 -13.73 -2.35 -10.37
C ALA A 9 -12.31 -2.42 -10.95
N VAL A 10 -12.03 -3.36 -11.87
CA VAL A 10 -10.73 -3.47 -12.55
C VAL A 10 -10.44 -2.25 -13.41
N SER A 11 -11.42 -1.77 -14.19
CA SER A 11 -11.26 -0.59 -15.03
C SER A 11 -10.99 0.66 -14.20
N LEU A 12 -11.76 0.88 -13.13
CA LEU A 12 -11.55 2.00 -12.22
C LEU A 12 -10.20 1.92 -11.52
N ASN A 13 -9.78 0.73 -11.07
CA ASN A 13 -8.45 0.54 -10.49
C ASN A 13 -7.36 0.92 -11.48
N SER A 14 -7.45 0.45 -12.73
CA SER A 14 -6.45 0.74 -13.77
C SER A 14 -6.32 2.25 -14.08
N ILE A 15 -7.43 2.97 -14.08
CA ILE A 15 -7.44 4.40 -14.42
C ILE A 15 -7.05 5.28 -13.24
N LEU A 16 -7.48 4.93 -12.02
CA LEU A 16 -7.33 5.77 -10.83
C LEU A 16 -6.08 5.45 -10.01
N SER A 17 -5.47 4.27 -10.19
CA SER A 17 -4.26 3.90 -9.46
C SER A 17 -3.11 4.82 -9.80
N TYR A 18 -2.36 5.18 -8.76
CA TYR A 18 -1.30 6.17 -8.84
C TYR A 18 -0.06 5.66 -8.13
N GLU A 19 1.09 5.82 -8.77
CA GLU A 19 2.39 5.48 -8.19
C GLU A 19 3.35 6.63 -8.35
N LYS A 20 4.07 6.98 -7.30
CA LYS A 20 5.09 8.02 -7.30
C LYS A 20 6.28 7.63 -6.45
N ASN A 21 7.45 7.81 -7.03
CA ASN A 21 8.71 7.72 -6.31
C ASN A 21 9.10 9.10 -5.78
N LEU A 22 9.55 9.13 -4.53
CA LEU A 22 9.89 10.34 -3.79
C LEU A 22 11.25 10.15 -3.13
N ASN A 23 12.04 11.21 -3.09
CA ASN A 23 13.31 11.22 -2.37
C ASN A 23 13.24 12.32 -1.32
N LEU A 24 13.39 11.95 -0.06
CA LEU A 24 13.26 12.85 1.09
C LEU A 24 14.33 12.56 2.12
N ALA A 25 14.85 13.62 2.73
CA ALA A 25 15.68 13.53 3.91
C ALA A 25 14.81 13.51 5.19
N PRO A 26 15.32 12.96 6.31
CA PRO A 26 14.61 13.01 7.58
C PRO A 26 14.22 14.45 7.96
N GLY A 27 12.96 14.65 8.34
CA GLY A 27 12.39 15.96 8.66
C GLY A 27 11.83 16.74 7.47
N GLU A 28 12.00 16.26 6.24
CA GLU A 28 11.43 16.91 5.06
C GLU A 28 9.97 16.54 4.86
N SER A 29 9.23 17.47 4.27
CA SER A 29 7.84 17.25 3.86
C SER A 29 7.57 17.84 2.49
N ILE A 30 6.73 17.15 1.70
CA ILE A 30 6.32 17.60 0.37
C ILE A 30 4.80 17.50 0.19
N GLN A 31 4.29 18.29 -0.71
CA GLN A 31 2.94 18.17 -1.25
C GLN A 31 2.97 17.30 -2.51
N ILE A 32 2.08 16.31 -2.59
CA ILE A 32 2.07 15.39 -3.73
C ILE A 32 0.96 15.74 -4.70
N ASN A 33 -0.28 15.77 -4.24
CA ASN A 33 -1.46 16.10 -5.05
C ASN A 33 -2.62 16.56 -4.15
N GLN A 34 -3.80 16.79 -4.77
CA GLN A 34 -4.99 17.22 -4.01
C GLN A 34 -5.48 16.18 -2.99
N SER A 35 -5.28 14.89 -3.25
CA SER A 35 -5.66 13.81 -2.33
C SER A 35 -4.65 13.66 -1.19
N ILE A 36 -3.34 13.79 -1.48
CA ILE A 36 -2.28 13.76 -0.47
C ILE A 36 -1.71 15.17 -0.34
N LYS A 37 -2.25 15.90 0.62
CA LYS A 37 -1.87 17.29 0.88
C LYS A 37 -0.50 17.45 1.51
N LYS A 38 -0.06 16.47 2.28
CA LYS A 38 1.24 16.48 2.93
C LYS A 38 1.77 15.06 3.08
N PHE A 39 3.02 14.87 2.72
CA PHE A 39 3.82 13.69 3.00
C PHE A 39 5.04 14.16 3.80
N SER A 40 5.20 13.68 5.02
CA SER A 40 6.31 14.04 5.90
C SER A 40 7.10 12.80 6.26
N PHE A 41 8.42 12.89 6.11
CA PHE A 41 9.36 11.90 6.65
C PHE A 41 9.73 12.35 8.07
N ASP A 42 9.11 11.75 9.08
CA ASP A 42 9.20 12.24 10.46
C ASP A 42 10.46 11.75 11.15
N ASP A 43 10.73 10.44 11.16
CA ASP A 43 11.85 9.85 11.90
C ASP A 43 12.35 8.54 11.26
N ILE A 44 13.58 8.17 11.59
CA ILE A 44 14.21 6.91 11.20
C ILE A 44 14.81 6.24 12.42
N LYS A 45 14.45 4.98 12.64
CA LYS A 45 14.97 4.15 13.73
C LYS A 45 15.73 2.96 13.17
N VAL A 46 16.95 2.78 13.63
CA VAL A 46 17.76 1.61 13.29
C VAL A 46 17.83 0.72 14.51
N LEU A 47 17.24 -0.45 14.43
CA LEU A 47 17.25 -1.47 15.47
C LEU A 47 18.17 -2.60 15.04
N LYS A 48 19.18 -2.90 15.87
CA LYS A 48 20.06 -4.03 15.64
C LYS A 48 19.56 -5.24 16.42
N ALA A 49 19.22 -6.31 15.71
CA ALA A 49 18.92 -7.60 16.29
C ALA A 49 20.12 -8.55 16.11
N SER A 50 20.09 -9.69 16.77
CA SER A 50 21.23 -10.64 16.76
C SER A 50 21.56 -11.20 15.37
N ASN A 51 20.60 -11.27 14.46
CA ASN A 51 20.75 -11.87 13.13
C ASN A 51 20.34 -10.94 11.96
N HIS A 52 19.83 -9.75 12.25
CA HIS A 52 19.43 -8.77 11.22
C HIS A 52 19.36 -7.35 11.79
N ASP A 53 19.59 -6.38 10.94
CA ASP A 53 19.34 -4.96 11.22
C ASP A 53 17.99 -4.56 10.64
N VAL A 54 17.18 -3.84 11.41
CA VAL A 54 15.89 -3.30 10.98
C VAL A 54 15.99 -1.79 10.88
N ILE A 55 15.73 -1.25 9.71
CA ILE A 55 15.54 0.18 9.50
C ILE A 55 14.03 0.40 9.45
N SER A 56 13.47 1.05 10.44
CA SER A 56 12.06 1.45 10.51
C SER A 56 11.96 2.94 10.33
N VAL A 57 11.05 3.36 9.48
CA VAL A 57 10.83 4.77 9.15
C VAL A 57 9.42 5.17 9.57
N GLU A 58 9.31 6.33 10.19
CA GLU A 58 8.02 6.93 10.51
C GLU A 58 7.68 7.99 9.48
N VAL A 59 6.54 7.82 8.82
CA VAL A 59 6.03 8.73 7.79
C VAL A 59 4.62 9.12 8.12
N SER A 60 4.33 10.42 8.10
CA SER A 60 2.99 10.96 8.25
C SER A 60 2.44 11.45 6.92
N LEU A 61 1.21 11.04 6.62
CA LEU A 61 0.45 11.48 5.46
C LEU A 61 -0.78 12.26 5.89
N VAL A 62 -1.08 13.35 5.22
CA VAL A 62 -2.39 13.99 5.26
C VAL A 62 -3.13 13.65 3.97
N GLN A 63 -4.00 12.65 4.04
CA GLN A 63 -4.76 12.15 2.90
C GLN A 63 -6.26 12.35 3.14
N ASP A 64 -6.93 13.02 2.20
CA ASP A 64 -8.37 13.35 2.29
C ASP A 64 -8.79 13.99 3.62
N GLY A 65 -7.92 14.83 4.17
CA GLY A 65 -8.14 15.51 5.45
C GLY A 65 -7.92 14.65 6.70
N LYS A 66 -7.43 13.41 6.55
CA LYS A 66 -7.08 12.51 7.66
C LYS A 66 -5.57 12.37 7.79
N ASN A 67 -5.10 12.37 9.02
CA ASN A 67 -3.71 12.04 9.31
C ASN A 67 -3.56 10.52 9.36
N ILE A 68 -2.61 10.01 8.60
CA ILE A 68 -2.27 8.58 8.50
C ILE A 68 -0.79 8.45 8.82
N SER A 69 -0.46 7.59 9.77
CA SER A 69 0.92 7.21 10.06
C SER A 69 1.24 5.88 9.38
N LEU A 70 2.37 5.83 8.70
CA LEU A 70 2.88 4.65 8.01
C LEU A 70 4.31 4.38 8.46
N ASN A 71 4.62 3.11 8.74
CA ASN A 71 5.91 2.69 9.25
C ASN A 71 6.50 1.58 8.34
N PRO A 72 6.99 1.92 7.14
CA PRO A 72 7.67 0.94 6.30
C PRO A 72 9.00 0.53 6.94
N GLN A 73 9.39 -0.74 6.73
CA GLN A 73 10.61 -1.30 7.30
C GLN A 73 11.48 -1.93 6.23
N LYS A 74 12.78 -1.90 6.47
CA LYS A 74 13.78 -2.59 5.67
C LYS A 74 14.63 -3.44 6.59
N ARG A 75 14.69 -4.75 6.32
CA ARG A 75 15.48 -5.71 7.10
C ARG A 75 16.66 -6.18 6.28
N LYS A 76 17.85 -6.07 6.86
CA LYS A 76 19.09 -6.59 6.31
C LYS A 76 19.58 -7.75 7.16
N TYR A 77 19.54 -8.95 6.60
CA TYR A 77 20.01 -10.16 7.27
C TYR A 77 21.53 -10.27 7.17
N THR A 78 22.21 -10.31 8.32
CA THR A 78 23.69 -10.37 8.39
C THR A 78 24.27 -11.67 7.86
N THR A 79 23.56 -12.79 8.07
CA THR A 79 24.05 -14.13 7.72
C THR A 79 24.04 -14.42 6.23
N ARG A 80 23.10 -13.84 5.46
CA ARG A 80 22.93 -14.10 4.02
C ARG A 80 23.06 -12.87 3.13
N GLY A 81 23.26 -11.68 3.71
CA GLY A 81 23.27 -10.41 2.98
C GLY A 81 21.93 -10.07 2.32
N GLN A 82 20.87 -10.84 2.61
CA GLN A 82 19.55 -10.63 2.02
C GLN A 82 18.89 -9.39 2.60
N ILE A 83 18.34 -8.57 1.72
CA ILE A 83 17.56 -7.39 2.10
C ILE A 83 16.09 -7.69 1.81
N THR A 84 15.24 -7.52 2.81
CA THR A 84 13.80 -7.64 2.69
C THR A 84 13.15 -6.32 3.03
N THR A 85 12.28 -5.82 2.17
CA THR A 85 11.54 -4.57 2.40
C THR A 85 10.09 -4.90 2.74
N GLU A 86 9.61 -4.37 3.85
CA GLU A 86 8.23 -4.49 4.31
C GLU A 86 7.51 -3.17 4.06
N SER A 87 6.51 -3.21 3.20
CA SER A 87 5.66 -2.05 2.91
C SER A 87 4.67 -1.82 4.04
N SER A 88 4.47 -0.58 4.42
CA SER A 88 3.35 -0.18 5.28
C SER A 88 2.12 0.09 4.45
N ILE A 89 0.97 -0.44 4.89
CA ILE A 89 -0.28 -0.38 4.15
C ILE A 89 -1.36 0.28 5.01
N HIS A 90 -1.96 1.33 4.49
CA HIS A 90 -3.19 1.88 5.04
C HIS A 90 -4.36 1.53 4.13
N ALA A 91 -5.20 0.63 4.60
CA ALA A 91 -6.32 0.10 3.85
C ALA A 91 -7.63 0.83 4.21
N SER A 92 -8.31 1.39 3.19
CA SER A 92 -9.62 2.02 3.30
C SER A 92 -10.65 1.26 2.45
N VAL A 93 -11.93 1.65 2.49
CA VAL A 93 -13.00 1.00 1.72
C VAL A 93 -12.81 1.17 0.22
N LEU A 94 -12.39 2.35 -0.21
CA LEU A 94 -12.29 2.71 -1.64
C LEU A 94 -10.86 2.66 -2.17
N LYS A 95 -9.86 2.81 -1.31
CA LYS A 95 -8.46 2.88 -1.70
C LYS A 95 -7.52 2.31 -0.65
N ASP A 96 -6.44 1.71 -1.10
CA ASP A 96 -5.36 1.22 -0.28
C ASP A 96 -4.09 1.98 -0.62
N THR A 97 -3.44 2.52 0.40
CA THR A 97 -2.19 3.29 0.28
C THR A 97 -1.03 2.44 0.76
N TYR A 98 -0.10 2.17 -0.14
CA TYR A 98 1.12 1.40 0.10
C TYR A 98 2.31 2.35 0.14
N LEU A 99 3.13 2.22 1.15
CA LEU A 99 4.39 2.94 1.26
C LEU A 99 5.53 1.95 1.46
N THR A 100 6.51 2.03 0.58
CA THR A 100 7.72 1.20 0.62
C THR A 100 8.93 2.08 0.73
N ILE A 101 9.89 1.71 1.58
CA ILE A 101 11.19 2.36 1.68
C ILE A 101 12.19 1.68 0.73
N GLY A 102 12.90 2.47 -0.06
CA GLY A 102 13.97 2.02 -0.93
C GLY A 102 15.37 2.17 -0.31
N ASP A 103 16.34 2.54 -1.13
CA ASP A 103 17.72 2.73 -0.70
C ASP A 103 17.99 4.16 -0.26
N GLN A 104 19.02 4.31 0.58
CA GLN A 104 19.57 5.60 0.90
C GLN A 104 20.40 6.09 -0.28
N LEU A 105 20.21 7.33 -0.66
CA LEU A 105 20.93 8.01 -1.73
C LEU A 105 22.21 8.64 -1.19
N GLU A 106 23.16 8.92 -2.08
CA GLU A 106 24.47 9.51 -1.73
C GLU A 106 24.35 10.86 -1.00
N ASN A 107 23.29 11.61 -1.24
CA ASN A 107 22.99 12.89 -0.58
C ASN A 107 22.35 12.75 0.81
N GLY A 108 22.24 11.51 1.35
CA GLY A 108 21.65 11.24 2.65
C GLY A 108 20.12 11.13 2.67
N SER A 109 19.44 11.43 1.55
CA SER A 109 17.99 11.22 1.43
C SER A 109 17.66 9.74 1.23
N TRP A 110 16.39 9.40 1.47
CA TRP A 110 15.86 8.05 1.26
C TRP A 110 14.85 8.05 0.12
N SER A 111 14.87 7.00 -0.67
CA SER A 111 13.84 6.81 -1.69
C SER A 111 12.61 6.14 -1.08
N PHE A 112 11.43 6.61 -1.49
CA PHE A 112 10.15 6.06 -1.12
C PHE A 112 9.34 5.77 -2.37
N ALA A 113 8.68 4.62 -2.41
CA ALA A 113 7.67 4.31 -3.41
C ALA A 113 6.28 4.37 -2.76
N LEU A 114 5.49 5.36 -3.16
CA LEU A 114 4.12 5.55 -2.73
C LEU A 114 3.19 5.08 -3.84
N LYS A 115 2.33 4.11 -3.51
CA LYS A 115 1.34 3.57 -4.43
C LYS A 115 -0.06 3.62 -3.82
N ILE A 116 -0.99 4.14 -4.58
CA ILE A 116 -2.40 4.18 -4.21
C ILE A 116 -3.18 3.34 -5.20
N ASN A 117 -3.83 2.31 -4.72
CA ASN A 117 -4.69 1.45 -5.51
C ASN A 117 -6.15 1.69 -5.12
N TYR A 118 -7.00 1.87 -6.12
CA TYR A 118 -8.43 2.09 -5.92
C TYR A 118 -9.22 0.81 -6.17
N PHE A 119 -10.29 0.60 -5.43
CA PHE A 119 -11.28 -0.46 -5.64
C PHE A 119 -10.76 -1.91 -5.56
N ILE A 120 -9.57 -2.17 -5.01
CA ILE A 120 -9.04 -3.54 -4.88
C ILE A 120 -10.00 -4.43 -4.08
N LYS A 121 -10.57 -3.93 -2.98
CA LYS A 121 -11.54 -4.68 -2.17
C LYS A 121 -12.81 -5.02 -2.94
N TRP A 122 -13.21 -4.17 -3.87
CA TRP A 122 -14.38 -4.39 -4.72
C TRP A 122 -14.15 -5.49 -5.76
N ILE A 123 -12.91 -5.68 -6.20
CA ILE A 123 -12.52 -6.82 -7.05
C ILE A 123 -12.75 -8.13 -6.30
N TRP A 124 -12.28 -8.23 -5.06
CA TRP A 124 -12.51 -9.40 -4.21
C TRP A 124 -13.98 -9.62 -3.88
N PHE A 125 -14.71 -8.53 -3.58
CA PHE A 125 -16.14 -8.59 -3.32
C PHE A 125 -16.91 -9.12 -4.52
N SER A 126 -16.57 -8.68 -5.74
CA SER A 126 -17.21 -9.17 -6.97
C SER A 126 -16.94 -10.67 -7.21
N ALA A 127 -15.74 -11.16 -6.91
CA ALA A 127 -15.40 -12.57 -7.00
C ALA A 127 -16.27 -13.42 -6.03
N ILE A 128 -16.41 -12.97 -4.78
CA ILE A 128 -17.26 -13.61 -3.78
C ILE A 128 -18.72 -13.62 -4.27
N LEU A 129 -19.22 -12.52 -4.81
CA LEU A 129 -20.57 -12.41 -5.33
C LEU A 129 -20.84 -13.39 -6.48
N MET A 130 -19.84 -13.62 -7.36
CA MET A 130 -19.94 -14.63 -8.43
C MET A 130 -20.04 -16.05 -7.87
N VAL A 131 -19.23 -16.38 -6.85
CA VAL A 131 -19.30 -17.70 -6.19
C VAL A 131 -20.67 -17.92 -5.55
N PHE A 132 -21.21 -16.92 -4.84
CA PHE A 132 -22.56 -17.01 -4.26
C PHE A 132 -23.64 -17.21 -5.34
N GLY A 133 -23.57 -16.48 -6.44
CA GLY A 133 -24.48 -16.65 -7.57
C GLY A 133 -24.45 -18.08 -8.15
N MET A 134 -23.25 -18.66 -8.27
CA MET A 134 -23.10 -20.06 -8.71
C MET A 134 -23.70 -21.05 -7.71
N LEU A 135 -23.46 -20.88 -6.41
CA LEU A 135 -24.02 -21.73 -5.37
C LEU A 135 -25.55 -21.72 -5.37
N ILE A 136 -26.17 -20.55 -5.46
CA ILE A 136 -27.63 -20.41 -5.55
C ILE A 136 -28.18 -21.19 -6.74
N THR A 137 -27.52 -21.12 -7.90
CA THR A 137 -27.96 -21.83 -9.11
C THR A 137 -27.88 -23.34 -8.94
N ILE A 138 -26.82 -23.85 -8.29
CA ILE A 138 -26.66 -25.28 -8.01
C ILE A 138 -27.76 -25.79 -7.07
N PHE A 139 -28.02 -25.07 -5.98
CA PHE A 139 -29.03 -25.47 -5.00
C PHE A 139 -30.45 -25.41 -5.59
N LYS A 140 -30.77 -24.40 -6.41
CA LYS A 140 -32.05 -24.27 -7.08
C LYS A 140 -32.29 -25.43 -8.08
N LYS A 141 -31.25 -25.87 -8.80
CA LYS A 141 -31.36 -27.00 -9.74
C LYS A 141 -31.61 -28.35 -9.03
N LYS A 142 -31.19 -28.50 -7.78
CA LYS A 142 -31.39 -29.74 -6.99
C LYS A 142 -32.81 -29.84 -6.40
N SER A 143 -33.58 -28.74 -6.40
CA SER A 143 -34.94 -28.67 -5.83
C SER A 143 -36.08 -28.86 -6.89
N ILE A 144 -35.72 -29.19 -8.12
CA ILE A 144 -36.64 -29.58 -9.19
C ILE A 144 -36.38 -31.04 -9.56
#